data_449f5305bd0a891357deb60f0df75c3f
#
_entry.id   449f5305bd0a891357deb60f0df75c3f
#
_cell.length_a   1.000
_cell.length_b   1.000
_cell.length_c   1.000
_cell.angle_alpha   90.00
_cell.angle_beta   90.00
_cell.angle_gamma   90.00
#
_symmetry.space_group_name_H-M   'P 1'
#
loop_
_entity.id
_entity.type
_entity.pdbx_description
1 polymer ?
#
loop_
_entity_poly.entity_id
_entity_poly.type
_entity_poly.pdbx_seq_one_letter_code
_entity_poly.pdbx_strand_id
1 'polypeptide(L)' 'MSEYKMDIRGSFWPWEYSDIHDYMGIVDKNDNFTITLDTSNKQHINIITSMLKENDFNILEQGIGKGGDYYITANKYK' A
#
# COMPACT_ATOMS: atom_id res chain seq x y z
N MET A 1 -15.57 -6.92 -7.79
CA MET A 1 -14.72 -5.88 -7.21
C MET A 1 -14.48 -6.21 -5.73
N SER A 2 -13.24 -6.29 -5.34
CA SER A 2 -12.86 -6.60 -3.96
C SER A 2 -12.00 -5.50 -3.37
N GLU A 3 -11.97 -5.45 -2.05
CA GLU A 3 -11.11 -4.53 -1.33
C GLU A 3 -10.12 -5.33 -0.51
N TYR A 4 -8.85 -4.99 -0.64
CA TYR A 4 -7.77 -5.60 0.12
C TYR A 4 -7.13 -4.53 1.00
N LYS A 5 -6.81 -4.90 2.22
CA LYS A 5 -6.20 -3.99 3.19
C LYS A 5 -4.97 -4.64 3.82
N MET A 6 -3.95 -3.83 4.01
CA MET A 6 -2.73 -4.27 4.66
C MET A 6 -2.31 -3.20 5.68
N ASP A 7 -2.21 -3.58 6.95
CA ASP A 7 -1.74 -2.69 8.00
C ASP A 7 -0.31 -3.04 8.36
N ILE A 8 0.57 -2.05 8.33
CA ILE A 8 1.97 -2.22 8.73
C ILE A 8 2.19 -1.37 9.97
N ARG A 9 2.35 -2.02 11.10
CA ARG A 9 2.48 -1.40 12.41
C ARG A 9 3.87 -1.61 12.99
N GLY A 10 4.35 -0.61 13.72
CA GLY A 10 5.64 -0.69 14.37
C GLY A 10 6.80 -0.63 13.39
N SER A 11 7.84 -1.42 13.65
CA SER A 11 9.05 -1.41 12.81
C SER A 11 8.76 -1.95 11.42
N PHE A 12 9.35 -1.33 10.42
CA PHE A 12 9.24 -1.76 9.03
C PHE A 12 10.51 -2.54 8.68
N TRP A 13 10.37 -3.87 8.59
CA TRP A 13 11.48 -4.76 8.29
C TRP A 13 11.64 -4.95 6.78
N PRO A 14 12.85 -5.30 6.31
CA PRO A 14 13.06 -5.51 4.87
C PRO A 14 12.08 -6.48 4.20
N TRP A 15 11.67 -7.53 4.90
CA TRP A 15 10.73 -8.51 4.35
C TRP A 15 9.32 -7.95 4.16
N GLU A 16 9.01 -6.80 4.77
CA GLU A 16 7.71 -6.16 4.55
C GLU A 16 7.52 -5.76 3.09
N TYR A 17 8.59 -5.39 2.41
CA TYR A 17 8.51 -5.09 0.98
C TYR A 17 8.12 -6.33 0.18
N SER A 18 8.66 -7.49 0.53
CA SER A 18 8.29 -8.75 -0.10
C SER A 18 6.83 -9.09 0.15
N ASP A 19 6.35 -8.87 1.37
CA ASP A 19 4.96 -9.11 1.71
C ASP A 19 4.03 -8.21 0.90
N ILE A 20 4.37 -6.94 0.75
CA ILE A 20 3.60 -6.00 -0.07
C ILE A 20 3.58 -6.47 -1.52
N HIS A 21 4.71 -6.87 -2.05
CA HIS A 21 4.83 -7.34 -3.43
C HIS A 21 3.98 -8.60 -3.65
N ASP A 22 4.02 -9.54 -2.72
CA ASP A 22 3.22 -10.76 -2.79
C ASP A 22 1.73 -10.43 -2.78
N TYR A 23 1.34 -9.49 -1.93
CA TYR A 23 -0.06 -9.05 -1.84
C TYR A 23 -0.53 -8.43 -3.15
N MET A 24 0.33 -7.67 -3.81
CA MET A 24 0.01 -7.07 -5.10
C MET A 24 -0.36 -8.12 -6.15
N GLY A 25 0.24 -9.31 -6.07
CA GLY A 25 -0.06 -10.40 -6.98
C GLY A 25 -1.43 -11.02 -6.76
N ILE A 26 -2.01 -10.85 -5.57
CA ILE A 26 -3.35 -11.37 -5.25
C ILE A 26 -4.44 -10.41 -5.72
N VAL A 27 -4.15 -9.12 -5.73
CA VAL A 27 -5.11 -8.10 -6.13
C VAL A 27 -5.35 -8.16 -7.62
N ASP A 28 -6.60 -8.28 -8.02
CA ASP A 28 -6.98 -8.35 -9.43
C ASP A 28 -7.30 -6.97 -9.99
N LYS A 29 -7.42 -6.92 -11.31
CA LYS A 29 -7.84 -5.71 -12.02
C LYS A 29 -9.16 -5.20 -11.45
N ASN A 30 -9.23 -3.90 -11.19
CA ASN A 30 -10.39 -3.21 -10.63
C ASN A 30 -10.65 -3.46 -9.14
N ASP A 31 -9.78 -4.22 -8.47
CA ASP A 31 -9.84 -4.33 -7.03
C ASP A 31 -9.10 -3.15 -6.40
N ASN A 32 -9.54 -2.76 -5.21
CA ASN A 32 -8.88 -1.71 -4.44
C ASN A 32 -7.93 -2.31 -3.42
N PHE A 33 -6.81 -1.66 -3.22
CA PHE A 33 -5.80 -2.08 -2.26
C PHE A 33 -5.41 -0.88 -1.41
N THR A 34 -5.60 -0.98 -0.09
CA THR A 34 -5.24 0.08 0.85
C THR A 34 -4.13 -0.41 1.78
N ILE A 35 -3.04 0.35 1.83
CA ILE A 35 -1.93 0.11 2.74
C ILE A 35 -1.95 1.20 3.80
N THR A 36 -1.96 0.80 5.07
CA THR A 36 -1.91 1.72 6.20
C THR A 36 -0.58 1.56 6.92
N LEU A 37 0.05 2.68 7.23
CA LEU A 37 1.37 2.71 7.88
C LEU A 37 1.33 3.59 9.11
N ASP A 38 2.07 3.21 10.15
CA ASP A 38 2.34 4.10 11.26
C ASP A 38 3.12 5.32 10.77
N THR A 39 2.93 6.45 11.43
CA THR A 39 3.69 7.66 11.09
C THR A 39 5.19 7.47 11.25
N SER A 40 5.62 6.52 12.08
CA SER A 40 7.03 6.17 12.24
C SER A 40 7.63 5.56 10.96
N ASN A 41 6.79 5.13 10.02
CA ASN A 41 7.23 4.50 8.77
C ASN A 41 7.14 5.41 7.56
N LYS A 42 7.05 6.72 7.76
CA LYS A 42 6.92 7.69 6.67
C LYS A 42 8.04 7.60 5.63
N GLN A 43 9.25 7.24 6.06
CA GLN A 43 10.38 7.13 5.14
C GLN A 43 10.19 6.05 4.08
N HIS A 44 9.24 5.15 4.27
CA HIS A 44 9.00 4.06 3.33
C HIS A 44 7.91 4.39 2.30
N ILE A 45 7.22 5.51 2.45
CA ILE A 45 6.08 5.86 1.59
C ILE A 45 6.49 5.95 0.12
N ASN A 46 7.59 6.63 -0.18
CA ASN A 46 8.03 6.81 -1.57
C ASN A 46 8.36 5.48 -2.25
N ILE A 47 8.97 4.56 -1.51
CA ILE A 47 9.31 3.24 -2.04
C ILE A 47 8.04 2.45 -2.32
N ILE A 48 7.08 2.49 -1.40
CA ILE A 48 5.81 1.77 -1.56
C ILE A 48 5.02 2.31 -2.74
N THR A 49 4.92 3.63 -2.89
CA THR A 49 4.21 4.22 -4.02
C THR A 49 4.89 3.88 -5.34
N SER A 50 6.23 3.85 -5.37
CA SER A 50 6.97 3.42 -6.56
C SER A 50 6.70 1.97 -6.91
N MET A 51 6.66 1.09 -5.89
CA MET A 51 6.34 -0.33 -6.10
C MET A 51 4.94 -0.50 -6.70
N LEU A 52 3.97 0.25 -6.19
CA LEU A 52 2.61 0.19 -6.70
C LEU A 52 2.56 0.60 -8.17
N LYS A 53 3.20 1.70 -8.51
CA LYS A 53 3.22 2.19 -9.89
C LYS A 53 3.93 1.22 -10.85
N GLU A 54 5.00 0.60 -10.39
CA GLU A 54 5.73 -0.37 -11.20
C GLU A 54 4.97 -1.69 -11.40
N ASN A 55 3.97 -1.95 -10.56
CA ASN A 55 3.16 -3.16 -10.63
C ASN A 55 1.74 -2.89 -11.13
N ASP A 56 1.58 -1.86 -11.95
CA ASP A 56 0.34 -1.54 -12.66
C ASP A 56 -0.80 -1.08 -11.76
N PHE A 57 -0.46 -0.38 -10.69
CA PHE A 57 -1.44 0.26 -9.82
C PHE A 57 -1.48 1.76 -10.05
N ASN A 58 -2.69 2.31 -10.00
CA ASN A 58 -2.91 3.74 -9.91
C ASN A 58 -3.11 4.13 -8.46
N ILE A 59 -2.43 5.19 -8.02
CA ILE A 59 -2.67 5.73 -6.68
C ILE A 59 -3.93 6.59 -6.75
N LEU A 60 -4.96 6.18 -6.02
CA LEU A 60 -6.23 6.90 -5.99
C LEU A 60 -6.23 8.00 -4.95
N GLU A 61 -5.68 7.71 -3.78
CA GLU A 61 -5.69 8.62 -2.65
C GLU A 61 -4.57 8.27 -1.70
N GLN A 62 -3.97 9.27 -1.07
CA GLN A 62 -2.99 9.04 -0.02
C GLN A 62 -2.95 10.24 0.91
N GLY A 63 -2.61 10.01 2.16
CA GLY A 63 -2.57 11.06 3.15
C GLY A 63 -2.62 10.51 4.56
N ILE A 64 -2.93 11.38 5.51
CA ILE A 64 -3.08 11.01 6.92
C ILE A 64 -4.56 10.86 7.21
N GLY A 65 -4.94 9.68 7.72
CA GLY A 65 -6.32 9.40 8.08
C GLY A 65 -6.68 9.96 9.46
N LYS A 66 -7.93 9.74 9.86
CA LYS A 66 -8.46 10.28 11.12
C LYS A 66 -7.71 9.75 12.34
N GLY A 67 -7.18 8.55 12.28
CA GLY A 67 -6.43 7.96 13.38
C GLY A 67 -4.98 8.40 13.46
N GLY A 68 -4.53 9.24 12.55
CA GLY A 68 -3.15 9.72 12.53
C GLY A 68 -2.20 8.85 11.72
N ASP A 69 -2.66 7.73 11.20
CA ASP A 69 -1.85 6.85 10.37
C ASP A 69 -1.86 7.32 8.92
N TYR A 70 -0.78 7.04 8.22
CA TYR A 70 -0.70 7.32 6.79
C TYR A 70 -1.35 6.19 6.01
N TYR A 71 -2.09 6.52 4.95
CA TYR A 71 -2.71 5.51 4.11
C TYR A 71 -2.45 5.78 2.63
N ILE A 72 -2.46 4.70 1.85
CA ILE A 72 -2.34 4.75 0.40
C ILE A 72 -3.40 3.82 -0.16
N THR A 73 -4.31 4.36 -0.97
CA THR A 73 -5.33 3.56 -1.65
C THR A 73 -5.01 3.55 -3.14
N ALA A 74 -5.00 2.37 -3.70
CA ALA A 74 -4.65 2.17 -5.12
C ALA A 74 -5.57 1.14 -5.74
N ASN A 75 -5.66 1.15 -7.06
CA ASN A 75 -6.34 0.10 -7.79
C ASN A 75 -5.47 -0.38 -8.95
N LYS A 76 -5.64 -1.66 -9.30
CA LYS A 76 -4.88 -2.28 -10.37
C LYS A 76 -5.60 -2.04 -11.70
N TYR A 77 -4.85 -1.59 -12.71
CA TYR A 77 -5.44 -1.27 -14.01
C TYR A 77 -5.07 -2.27 -15.11
N LYS A 78 -4.21 -3.22 -14.82
CA LYS A 78 -3.84 -4.29 -15.76
C LYS A 78 -4.05 -5.66 -15.19
#